data_66aa96b5da47ed62352da5a12befdf19
#
_entry.id   66aa96b5da47ed62352da5a12befdf19
#
_cell.length_a   1.000
_cell.length_b   1.000
_cell.length_c   1.000
_cell.angle_alpha   90.00
_cell.angle_beta   90.00
_cell.angle_gamma   90.00
#
_symmetry.space_group_name_H-M   'P 1'
#
loop_
_entity.id
_entity.type
_entity.pdbx_description
1 polymer ?
#
loop_
_entity_poly.entity_id
_entity_poly.type
_entity_poly.pdbx_seq_one_letter_code
_entity_poly.pdbx_strand_id
1 'polypeptide(L)'
;MNPNKIILACLIASFAISAAAKDVTISVRNTTSEQRQQLVEIDGKALREAMNITAGCPVIVRNAFGQEVPLQQTYDGKLLFEAAARPGTATSFTVCEGTPSPYKVFATGACYPQRLDDVAWENDRCAYRVYGPALQARGERSFGVDVWSKCTPDMVVEKRYRQDCYGNAVREVYNRRGLTAQHDSVLHTYSFHFDRGEGLDAYAVGPSLGCGAPALVCDSHLVMPYCYKDYEILDNGPLRFTVRLTFPAVAVGRDKAVVEHRIISLDKGSNFNRCELWYDGLSRETNVAAGVVVHKADTESLVLAADKVLYADPTDRPDKLGTQVFVGVLFPDGHADSRLMPSEEGGDIVGNAVGIVPYKSGRHLVYYFGSAWSGYDVRTFAEWQARAESHLVSLRHPFEITIK
;
A
#
# COMPACT_ATOMS: atom_id res chain seq x y z
N MET A 1 0.19 77.30 -40.77
CA MET A 1 -0.56 77.30 -39.48
C MET A 1 -1.17 75.95 -39.31
N ASN A 2 -0.63 75.14 -38.42
CA ASN A 2 -1.05 73.77 -38.19
C ASN A 2 -1.34 73.62 -36.66
N PRO A 3 -2.52 73.32 -36.21
CA PRO A 3 -2.77 73.09 -34.80
C PRO A 3 -2.54 71.64 -34.43
N ASN A 4 -1.66 71.44 -33.50
CA ASN A 4 -1.33 70.14 -32.87
C ASN A 4 -2.60 69.54 -32.20
N LYS A 5 -2.95 68.30 -32.60
CA LYS A 5 -3.90 67.46 -31.86
C LYS A 5 -3.12 66.65 -30.82
N ILE A 6 -3.30 67.03 -29.56
CA ILE A 6 -2.84 66.23 -28.42
C ILE A 6 -3.86 65.13 -28.21
N ILE A 7 -3.49 63.83 -28.46
CA ILE A 7 -4.27 62.67 -28.11
C ILE A 7 -3.89 62.32 -26.68
N LEU A 8 -4.78 62.53 -25.74
CA LEU A 8 -4.70 62.11 -24.33
C LEU A 8 -5.08 60.60 -24.26
N ALA A 9 -4.09 59.71 -24.19
CA ALA A 9 -4.33 58.29 -23.96
C ALA A 9 -4.60 58.08 -22.45
N CYS A 10 -5.86 57.85 -22.08
CA CYS A 10 -6.20 57.39 -20.73
C CYS A 10 -5.78 55.94 -20.58
N LEU A 11 -4.67 55.66 -19.86
CA LEU A 11 -4.32 54.34 -19.36
C LEU A 11 -5.31 54.00 -18.22
N ILE A 12 -6.28 53.15 -18.50
CA ILE A 12 -7.11 52.52 -17.46
C ILE A 12 -6.22 51.38 -16.88
N ALA A 13 -5.57 51.65 -15.77
CA ALA A 13 -4.94 50.61 -14.96
C ALA A 13 -6.05 49.82 -14.27
N SER A 14 -6.35 48.65 -14.81
CA SER A 14 -7.23 47.68 -14.16
C SER A 14 -6.47 47.11 -12.94
N PHE A 15 -6.72 47.67 -11.77
CA PHE A 15 -6.35 47.06 -10.51
C PHE A 15 -7.22 45.79 -10.34
N ALA A 16 -6.68 44.62 -10.67
CA ALA A 16 -7.22 43.38 -10.20
C ALA A 16 -7.07 43.36 -8.66
N ILE A 17 -8.15 43.61 -7.96
CA ILE A 17 -8.22 43.40 -6.51
C ILE A 17 -8.11 41.91 -6.32
N SER A 18 -6.90 41.41 -6.06
CA SER A 18 -6.70 40.04 -5.59
C SER A 18 -7.35 39.96 -4.21
N ALA A 19 -8.46 39.25 -4.10
CA ALA A 19 -9.03 38.99 -2.79
C ALA A 19 -7.97 38.23 -1.96
N ALA A 20 -7.75 38.65 -0.73
CA ALA A 20 -6.78 38.05 0.16
C ALA A 20 -7.09 36.56 0.39
N ALA A 21 -6.06 35.71 0.49
CA ALA A 21 -6.20 34.33 0.88
C ALA A 21 -6.94 34.25 2.23
N LYS A 22 -7.85 33.29 2.34
CA LYS A 22 -8.69 33.11 3.53
C LYS A 22 -8.30 31.80 4.21
N ASP A 23 -8.03 31.84 5.49
CA ASP A 23 -7.90 30.63 6.30
C ASP A 23 -9.24 29.86 6.33
N VAL A 24 -9.14 28.54 6.26
CA VAL A 24 -10.29 27.63 6.21
C VAL A 24 -10.21 26.65 7.36
N THR A 25 -11.32 26.40 8.02
CA THR A 25 -11.43 25.40 9.07
C THR A 25 -11.96 24.07 8.50
N ILE A 26 -11.22 22.97 8.74
CA ILE A 26 -11.66 21.62 8.45
C ILE A 26 -12.12 20.96 9.76
N SER A 27 -13.36 20.49 9.78
CA SER A 27 -13.91 19.71 10.89
C SER A 27 -13.94 18.24 10.48
N VAL A 28 -13.28 17.38 11.27
CA VAL A 28 -13.22 15.92 11.08
C VAL A 28 -13.98 15.25 12.20
N ARG A 29 -15.15 14.68 11.89
CA ARG A 29 -16.05 14.06 12.88
C ARG A 29 -15.98 12.54 12.81
N ASN A 30 -15.86 11.93 13.96
CA ASN A 30 -15.96 10.47 14.14
C ASN A 30 -17.39 10.10 14.55
N THR A 31 -18.06 9.33 13.71
CA THR A 31 -19.43 8.85 13.95
C THR A 31 -19.50 7.48 14.60
N THR A 32 -18.35 6.81 14.78
CA THR A 32 -18.28 5.47 15.36
C THR A 32 -18.18 5.49 16.89
N SER A 33 -18.31 4.33 17.52
CA SER A 33 -18.19 4.14 18.97
C SER A 33 -16.76 4.00 19.49
N GLU A 34 -15.74 3.98 18.59
CA GLU A 34 -14.34 3.81 18.94
C GLU A 34 -13.54 5.08 18.66
N GLN A 35 -12.48 5.32 19.45
CA GLN A 35 -11.51 6.36 19.12
C GLN A 35 -10.74 5.95 17.86
N ARG A 36 -10.58 6.88 16.94
CA ARG A 36 -9.90 6.64 15.66
C ARG A 36 -8.80 7.66 15.42
N GLN A 37 -7.73 7.19 14.80
CA GLN A 37 -6.62 7.99 14.28
C GLN A 37 -6.24 7.41 12.92
N GLN A 38 -6.35 8.22 11.86
CA GLN A 38 -6.06 7.81 10.48
C GLN A 38 -5.82 9.02 9.59
N LEU A 39 -5.29 8.78 8.40
CA LEU A 39 -5.23 9.81 7.37
C LEU A 39 -6.64 10.16 6.91
N VAL A 40 -6.83 11.45 6.66
CA VAL A 40 -8.04 12.00 6.01
C VAL A 40 -7.64 12.58 4.66
N GLU A 41 -8.53 12.45 3.70
CA GLU A 41 -8.38 12.94 2.34
C GLU A 41 -9.30 14.15 2.12
N ILE A 42 -8.73 15.24 1.67
CA ILE A 42 -9.47 16.46 1.31
C ILE A 42 -9.31 16.70 -0.18
N ASP A 43 -10.40 17.00 -0.86
CA ASP A 43 -10.33 17.47 -2.24
C ASP A 43 -9.53 18.79 -2.29
N GLY A 44 -8.34 18.73 -2.88
CA GLY A 44 -7.42 19.86 -2.91
C GLY A 44 -7.91 21.01 -3.77
N LYS A 45 -8.76 20.74 -4.78
CA LYS A 45 -9.40 21.77 -5.60
C LYS A 45 -10.46 22.50 -4.80
N ALA A 46 -11.40 21.77 -4.20
CA ALA A 46 -12.47 22.35 -3.37
C ALA A 46 -11.90 23.15 -2.19
N LEU A 47 -10.82 22.68 -1.57
CA LEU A 47 -10.15 23.41 -0.50
C LEU A 47 -9.56 24.73 -0.99
N ARG A 48 -8.83 24.73 -2.12
CA ARG A 48 -8.24 25.96 -2.67
C ARG A 48 -9.28 26.97 -3.13
N GLU A 49 -10.39 26.50 -3.67
CA GLU A 49 -11.55 27.36 -3.98
C GLU A 49 -12.11 28.02 -2.71
N ALA A 50 -12.29 27.27 -1.62
CA ALA A 50 -12.75 27.80 -0.34
C ALA A 50 -11.77 28.82 0.27
N MET A 51 -10.47 28.63 0.07
CA MET A 51 -9.41 29.54 0.52
C MET A 51 -9.22 30.75 -0.40
N ASN A 52 -9.84 30.76 -1.58
CA ASN A 52 -9.63 31.77 -2.63
C ASN A 52 -8.16 31.89 -3.06
N ILE A 53 -7.47 30.76 -3.23
CA ILE A 53 -6.08 30.66 -3.70
C ILE A 53 -5.99 29.88 -5.01
N THR A 54 -4.92 30.11 -5.78
CA THR A 54 -4.68 29.42 -7.05
C THR A 54 -4.13 28.00 -6.85
N ALA A 55 -4.28 27.17 -7.88
CA ALA A 55 -3.64 25.89 -7.93
C ALA A 55 -2.10 26.06 -7.82
N GLY A 56 -1.45 25.29 -6.94
CA GLY A 56 -0.02 25.38 -6.70
C GLY A 56 0.41 26.30 -5.55
N CYS A 57 -0.47 27.14 -5.00
CA CYS A 57 -0.16 27.83 -3.75
C CYS A 57 0.09 26.81 -2.63
N PRO A 58 1.24 26.89 -1.93
CA PRO A 58 1.53 25.99 -0.83
C PRO A 58 0.62 26.29 0.36
N VAL A 59 0.17 25.26 1.01
CA VAL A 59 -0.68 25.33 2.20
C VAL A 59 -0.09 24.51 3.33
N ILE A 60 -0.39 24.92 4.56
CA ILE A 60 -0.07 24.18 5.78
C ILE A 60 -1.35 23.89 6.55
N VAL A 61 -1.36 22.79 7.28
CA VAL A 61 -2.45 22.38 8.15
C VAL A 61 -2.00 22.50 9.60
N ARG A 62 -2.81 23.14 10.44
CA ARG A 62 -2.57 23.29 11.87
C ARG A 62 -3.66 22.60 12.67
N ASN A 63 -3.26 21.90 13.74
CA ASN A 63 -4.20 21.33 14.69
C ASN A 63 -4.82 22.42 15.60
N ALA A 64 -5.73 22.02 16.49
CA ALA A 64 -6.41 22.94 17.41
C ALA A 64 -5.46 23.69 18.39
N PHE A 65 -4.21 23.26 18.50
CA PHE A 65 -3.17 23.91 19.32
C PHE A 65 -2.28 24.85 18.48
N GLY A 66 -2.59 25.05 17.20
CA GLY A 66 -1.81 25.88 16.28
C GLY A 66 -0.52 25.21 15.77
N GLN A 67 -0.27 23.94 16.10
CA GLN A 67 0.89 23.19 15.64
C GLN A 67 0.68 22.70 14.23
N GLU A 68 1.69 22.86 13.37
CA GLU A 68 1.68 22.29 12.02
C GLU A 68 1.68 20.77 12.07
N VAL A 69 0.81 20.15 11.26
CA VAL A 69 0.75 18.70 11.09
C VAL A 69 1.28 18.31 9.71
N PRO A 70 1.90 17.13 9.56
CA PRO A 70 2.37 16.65 8.26
C PRO A 70 1.26 16.62 7.22
N LEU A 71 1.56 17.12 6.03
CA LEU A 71 0.67 17.22 4.89
C LEU A 71 1.33 16.60 3.66
N GLN A 72 0.55 15.88 2.87
CA GLN A 72 0.96 15.38 1.55
C GLN A 72 -0.10 15.71 0.51
N GLN A 73 0.32 16.20 -0.64
CA GLN A 73 -0.52 16.24 -1.83
C GLN A 73 -0.29 14.96 -2.63
N THR A 74 -1.38 14.29 -3.04
CA THR A 74 -1.35 13.06 -3.82
C THR A 74 -1.37 13.33 -5.32
N TYR A 75 -1.02 12.30 -6.11
CA TYR A 75 -1.00 12.36 -7.58
C TYR A 75 -2.36 12.74 -8.19
N ASP A 76 -3.48 12.39 -7.51
CA ASP A 76 -4.84 12.70 -7.92
C ASP A 76 -5.36 14.03 -7.35
N GLY A 77 -4.47 14.83 -6.76
CA GLY A 77 -4.75 16.19 -6.31
C GLY A 77 -5.43 16.31 -4.95
N LYS A 78 -5.54 15.24 -4.19
CA LYS A 78 -6.03 15.29 -2.81
C LYS A 78 -4.95 15.80 -1.86
N LEU A 79 -5.35 16.25 -0.70
CA LEU A 79 -4.50 16.63 0.42
C LEU A 79 -4.74 15.66 1.57
N LEU A 80 -3.65 15.07 2.08
CA LEU A 80 -3.66 14.10 3.18
C LEU A 80 -3.04 14.71 4.42
N PHE A 81 -3.68 14.51 5.56
CA PHE A 81 -3.10 14.72 6.88
C PHE A 81 -3.71 13.75 7.89
N GLU A 82 -3.05 13.55 9.03
CA GLU A 82 -3.56 12.66 10.07
C GLU A 82 -4.54 13.40 10.99
N ALA A 83 -5.69 12.78 11.23
CA ALA A 83 -6.67 13.25 12.20
C ALA A 83 -6.99 12.17 13.23
N ALA A 84 -7.16 12.59 14.49
CA ALA A 84 -7.64 11.76 15.58
C ALA A 84 -8.92 12.37 16.15
N ALA A 85 -9.94 11.53 16.36
CA ALA A 85 -11.20 11.97 16.98
C ALA A 85 -11.77 10.87 17.90
N ARG A 86 -12.28 11.29 19.07
CA ARG A 86 -12.98 10.41 20.00
C ARG A 86 -14.36 10.04 19.46
N PRO A 87 -15.00 8.98 20.00
CA PRO A 87 -16.37 8.61 19.63
C PRO A 87 -17.34 9.78 19.65
N GLY A 88 -18.10 9.95 18.57
CA GLY A 88 -19.14 10.99 18.45
C GLY A 88 -18.68 12.44 18.46
N THR A 89 -17.36 12.70 18.48
CA THR A 89 -16.79 14.05 18.52
C THR A 89 -16.18 14.48 17.19
N ALA A 90 -15.90 15.77 17.06
CA ALA A 90 -15.16 16.34 15.94
C ALA A 90 -13.85 16.98 16.43
N THR A 91 -12.81 16.90 15.60
CA THR A 91 -11.55 17.62 15.77
C THR A 91 -11.43 18.64 14.64
N SER A 92 -10.98 19.85 14.96
CA SER A 92 -10.83 20.94 14.01
C SER A 92 -9.38 21.16 13.62
N PHE A 93 -9.17 21.49 12.36
CA PHE A 93 -7.88 21.87 11.78
C PHE A 93 -8.05 23.19 11.02
N THR A 94 -7.02 24.02 11.03
CA THR A 94 -6.97 25.24 10.22
C THR A 94 -6.02 25.03 9.07
N VAL A 95 -6.46 25.32 7.86
CA VAL A 95 -5.61 25.36 6.67
C VAL A 95 -5.37 26.82 6.31
N CYS A 96 -4.12 27.18 6.15
CA CYS A 96 -3.70 28.51 5.74
C CYS A 96 -2.62 28.43 4.66
N GLU A 97 -2.44 29.53 3.93
CA GLU A 97 -1.31 29.65 3.00
C GLU A 97 0.01 29.60 3.78
N GLY A 98 0.97 28.85 3.29
CA GLY A 98 2.28 28.72 3.92
C GLY A 98 3.10 27.61 3.29
N THR A 99 4.42 27.71 3.44
CA THR A 99 5.34 26.66 2.99
C THR A 99 5.46 25.58 4.08
N PRO A 100 5.13 24.31 3.76
CA PRO A 100 5.25 23.21 4.72
C PRO A 100 6.68 23.05 5.24
N SER A 101 6.80 22.73 6.52
CA SER A 101 8.07 22.31 7.15
C SER A 101 8.52 20.96 6.58
N PRO A 102 9.82 20.63 6.63
CA PRO A 102 10.27 19.27 6.35
C PRO A 102 9.66 18.28 7.34
N TYR A 103 9.02 17.21 6.84
CA TYR A 103 8.38 16.19 7.67
C TYR A 103 9.20 14.90 7.69
N LYS A 104 9.10 14.15 8.80
CA LYS A 104 9.55 12.76 8.84
C LYS A 104 8.75 11.95 7.81
N VAL A 105 9.43 11.07 7.09
CA VAL A 105 8.81 10.14 6.15
C VAL A 105 8.29 8.92 6.93
N PHE A 106 7.01 8.59 6.73
CA PHE A 106 6.31 7.46 7.35
C PHE A 106 5.83 6.43 6.35
N ALA A 107 5.91 6.73 5.05
CA ALA A 107 5.61 5.79 3.98
C ALA A 107 6.52 6.10 2.79
N THR A 108 7.17 5.06 2.23
CA THR A 108 8.09 5.20 1.09
C THR A 108 8.25 3.89 0.35
N GLY A 109 8.75 3.94 -0.88
CA GLY A 109 9.07 2.76 -1.67
C GLY A 109 9.90 3.12 -2.91
N ALA A 110 10.49 2.10 -3.52
CA ALA A 110 11.29 2.24 -4.71
C ALA A 110 11.32 0.95 -5.52
N CYS A 111 11.82 1.04 -6.75
CA CYS A 111 12.27 -0.12 -7.51
C CYS A 111 13.74 -0.39 -7.19
N TYR A 112 14.09 -1.67 -7.09
CA TYR A 112 15.43 -2.17 -6.75
C TYR A 112 15.99 -3.05 -7.88
N PRO A 113 16.53 -2.47 -8.96
CA PRO A 113 17.08 -3.23 -10.09
C PRO A 113 18.22 -4.17 -9.68
N GLN A 114 18.99 -3.79 -8.64
CA GLN A 114 20.07 -4.60 -8.08
C GLN A 114 19.55 -5.89 -7.41
N ARG A 115 18.24 -5.99 -7.13
CA ARG A 115 17.56 -7.16 -6.59
C ARG A 115 16.43 -7.59 -7.54
N LEU A 116 16.80 -7.83 -8.81
CA LEU A 116 15.95 -8.44 -9.83
C LEU A 116 14.67 -7.65 -10.12
N ASP A 117 14.77 -6.31 -10.12
CA ASP A 117 13.68 -5.38 -10.37
C ASP A 117 12.54 -5.45 -9.35
N ASP A 118 12.82 -5.83 -8.10
CA ASP A 118 11.80 -5.77 -7.06
C ASP A 118 11.26 -4.34 -6.93
N VAL A 119 9.93 -4.19 -6.80
CA VAL A 119 9.32 -2.97 -6.27
C VAL A 119 8.90 -3.25 -4.83
N ALA A 120 9.49 -2.51 -3.88
CA ALA A 120 9.19 -2.69 -2.47
C ALA A 120 8.83 -1.36 -1.83
N TRP A 121 7.92 -1.41 -0.86
CA TRP A 121 7.44 -0.26 -0.11
C TRP A 121 7.16 -0.61 1.33
N GLU A 122 7.17 0.42 2.16
CA GLU A 122 6.95 0.30 3.59
C GLU A 122 6.27 1.52 4.18
N ASN A 123 5.69 1.32 5.36
CA ASN A 123 5.32 2.38 6.26
C ASN A 123 5.88 2.13 7.66
N ASP A 124 5.40 2.85 8.67
CA ASP A 124 5.80 2.72 10.07
C ASP A 124 5.33 1.41 10.73
N ARG A 125 4.63 0.48 10.02
CA ARG A 125 4.13 -0.79 10.56
C ARG A 125 4.60 -2.03 9.82
N CYS A 126 4.63 -2.00 8.51
CA CYS A 126 4.85 -3.16 7.65
C CYS A 126 5.60 -2.80 6.38
N ALA A 127 6.12 -3.81 5.69
CA ALA A 127 6.74 -3.65 4.40
C ALA A 127 6.29 -4.76 3.44
N TYR A 128 6.27 -4.45 2.15
CA TYR A 128 5.80 -5.32 1.09
C TYR A 128 6.72 -5.26 -0.11
N ARG A 129 6.65 -6.31 -0.94
CA ARG A 129 7.41 -6.43 -2.18
C ARG A 129 6.56 -7.09 -3.25
N VAL A 130 6.74 -6.66 -4.49
CA VAL A 130 6.34 -7.40 -5.69
C VAL A 130 7.57 -7.66 -6.53
N TYR A 131 7.58 -8.84 -7.15
CA TYR A 131 8.73 -9.33 -7.91
C TYR A 131 8.76 -8.76 -9.32
N GLY A 132 9.96 -8.50 -9.81
CA GLY A 132 10.17 -7.86 -11.10
C GLY A 132 10.48 -8.81 -12.25
N PRO A 133 10.52 -8.30 -13.49
CA PRO A 133 10.74 -9.10 -14.69
C PRO A 133 12.11 -9.77 -14.74
N ALA A 134 13.15 -9.22 -14.10
CA ALA A 134 14.45 -9.86 -14.03
C ALA A 134 14.45 -11.14 -13.19
N LEU A 135 13.59 -11.26 -12.17
CA LEU A 135 13.38 -12.49 -11.41
C LEU A 135 12.75 -13.56 -12.32
N GLN A 136 11.70 -13.21 -13.05
CA GLN A 136 11.05 -14.09 -14.01
C GLN A 136 12.03 -14.60 -15.08
N ALA A 137 12.92 -13.74 -15.60
CA ALA A 137 13.91 -14.10 -16.60
C ALA A 137 14.92 -15.16 -16.09
N ARG A 138 15.09 -15.31 -14.78
CA ARG A 138 15.91 -16.37 -14.15
C ARG A 138 15.16 -17.68 -13.94
N GLY A 139 13.84 -17.73 -14.25
CA GLY A 139 12.99 -18.90 -14.09
C GLY A 139 12.48 -19.11 -12.66
N GLU A 140 12.68 -18.15 -11.77
CA GLU A 140 12.11 -18.19 -10.41
C GLU A 140 10.61 -17.93 -10.47
N ARG A 141 9.83 -18.66 -9.67
CA ARG A 141 8.37 -18.64 -9.70
C ARG A 141 7.81 -18.06 -8.39
N SER A 142 7.77 -16.73 -8.30
CA SER A 142 7.16 -15.99 -7.18
C SER A 142 6.19 -14.97 -7.77
N PHE A 143 4.89 -15.14 -7.54
CA PHE A 143 3.85 -14.42 -8.28
C PHE A 143 3.18 -13.33 -7.46
N GLY A 144 2.94 -13.60 -6.18
CA GLY A 144 2.11 -12.78 -5.30
C GLY A 144 2.85 -11.60 -4.66
N VAL A 145 2.19 -11.00 -3.69
CA VAL A 145 2.78 -9.97 -2.85
C VAL A 145 3.53 -10.61 -1.69
N ASP A 146 4.75 -10.18 -1.49
CA ASP A 146 5.60 -10.60 -0.39
C ASP A 146 5.48 -9.66 0.81
N VAL A 147 5.80 -10.18 2.00
CA VAL A 147 5.76 -9.46 3.27
C VAL A 147 7.12 -9.46 3.94
N TRP A 148 7.62 -8.28 4.26
CA TRP A 148 8.77 -8.11 5.13
C TRP A 148 8.31 -7.64 6.51
N SER A 149 8.44 -8.51 7.50
CA SER A 149 8.11 -8.21 8.89
C SER A 149 8.97 -7.08 9.42
N LYS A 150 8.36 -6.15 10.16
CA LYS A 150 9.03 -5.03 10.84
C LYS A 150 8.79 -5.11 12.34
N CYS A 151 9.76 -4.60 13.13
CA CYS A 151 9.60 -4.34 14.56
C CYS A 151 10.12 -2.94 14.95
N THR A 152 10.10 -2.02 13.99
CA THR A 152 10.47 -0.61 14.14
C THR A 152 9.57 0.29 13.29
N PRO A 153 9.23 1.50 13.73
CA PRO A 153 8.53 2.47 12.91
C PRO A 153 9.43 3.19 11.89
N ASP A 154 10.72 2.90 11.86
CA ASP A 154 11.67 3.52 10.94
C ASP A 154 11.63 2.87 9.56
N MET A 155 12.03 3.62 8.53
CA MET A 155 12.15 3.12 7.17
C MET A 155 13.43 2.27 7.04
N VAL A 156 13.29 0.98 6.72
CA VAL A 156 14.38 -0.01 6.77
C VAL A 156 14.60 -0.79 5.48
N VAL A 157 13.66 -0.75 4.54
CA VAL A 157 13.71 -1.55 3.30
C VAL A 157 14.93 -1.22 2.46
N GLU A 158 15.22 0.06 2.22
CA GLU A 158 16.40 0.52 1.46
C GLU A 158 17.71 0.02 2.10
N LYS A 159 17.82 0.14 3.43
CA LYS A 159 18.98 -0.35 4.18
C LYS A 159 19.14 -1.85 4.04
N ARG A 160 18.05 -2.63 4.15
CA ARG A 160 18.06 -4.09 4.06
C ARG A 160 18.50 -4.56 2.67
N TYR A 161 17.99 -3.97 1.59
CA TYR A 161 18.42 -4.28 0.23
C TYR A 161 19.92 -4.00 0.04
N ARG A 162 20.38 -2.83 0.46
CA ARG A 162 21.80 -2.47 0.35
C ARG A 162 22.71 -3.44 1.11
N GLN A 163 22.31 -3.84 2.33
CA GLN A 163 23.07 -4.80 3.13
C GLN A 163 23.09 -6.19 2.49
N ASP A 164 21.95 -6.69 2.02
CA ASP A 164 21.85 -8.00 1.39
C ASP A 164 22.66 -8.07 0.08
N CYS A 165 22.56 -7.06 -0.78
CA CYS A 165 23.36 -6.99 -2.00
C CYS A 165 24.87 -6.98 -1.72
N TYR A 166 25.31 -6.23 -0.70
CA TYR A 166 26.70 -6.25 -0.24
C TYR A 166 27.09 -7.62 0.28
N GLY A 167 26.28 -8.21 1.17
CA GLY A 167 26.50 -9.53 1.72
C GLY A 167 26.60 -10.61 0.65
N ASN A 168 25.71 -10.59 -0.34
CA ASN A 168 25.72 -11.55 -1.45
C ASN A 168 26.99 -11.45 -2.29
N ALA A 169 27.48 -10.25 -2.60
CA ALA A 169 28.73 -10.04 -3.32
C ALA A 169 29.93 -10.59 -2.53
N VAL A 170 29.99 -10.37 -1.22
CA VAL A 170 31.07 -10.88 -0.36
C VAL A 170 30.99 -12.42 -0.21
N ARG A 171 29.80 -12.97 -0.03
CA ARG A 171 29.56 -14.42 0.06
C ARG A 171 30.03 -15.17 -1.20
N GLU A 172 29.80 -14.58 -2.37
CA GLU A 172 30.27 -15.19 -3.63
C GLU A 172 31.80 -15.32 -3.66
N VAL A 173 32.53 -14.32 -3.14
CA VAL A 173 34.00 -14.40 -3.03
C VAL A 173 34.43 -15.54 -2.10
N TYR A 174 33.77 -15.69 -0.92
CA TYR A 174 34.10 -16.77 0.00
C TYR A 174 33.71 -18.14 -0.53
N ASN A 175 32.56 -18.25 -1.21
CA ASN A 175 32.12 -19.49 -1.84
C ASN A 175 33.12 -19.97 -2.89
N ARG A 176 33.61 -19.09 -3.78
CA ARG A 176 34.65 -19.44 -4.79
C ARG A 176 35.97 -19.88 -4.15
N ARG A 177 36.25 -19.53 -2.91
CA ARG A 177 37.47 -19.89 -2.16
C ARG A 177 37.27 -21.09 -1.24
N GLY A 178 36.07 -21.67 -1.18
CA GLY A 178 35.71 -22.77 -0.27
C GLY A 178 35.71 -22.39 1.21
N LEU A 179 35.52 -21.09 1.54
CA LEU A 179 35.54 -20.56 2.89
C LEU A 179 34.13 -20.53 3.49
N THR A 180 33.58 -21.72 3.81
CA THR A 180 32.19 -21.91 4.23
C THR A 180 31.82 -21.13 5.51
N ALA A 181 32.69 -21.17 6.54
CA ALA A 181 32.43 -20.51 7.81
C ALA A 181 32.32 -18.98 7.64
N GLN A 182 33.18 -18.39 6.80
CA GLN A 182 33.12 -16.95 6.48
C GLN A 182 31.87 -16.62 5.65
N HIS A 183 31.53 -17.48 4.67
CA HIS A 183 30.31 -17.36 3.88
C HIS A 183 29.08 -17.33 4.80
N ASP A 184 28.94 -18.26 5.74
CA ASP A 184 27.81 -18.36 6.65
C ASP A 184 27.75 -17.17 7.63
N SER A 185 28.92 -16.73 8.13
CA SER A 185 29.00 -15.53 8.97
C SER A 185 28.49 -14.28 8.25
N VAL A 186 28.84 -14.11 6.97
CA VAL A 186 28.37 -12.98 6.16
C VAL A 186 26.87 -13.10 5.87
N LEU A 187 26.36 -14.31 5.61
CA LEU A 187 24.93 -14.55 5.45
C LEU A 187 24.15 -14.07 6.68
N HIS A 188 24.53 -14.52 7.87
CA HIS A 188 23.88 -14.10 9.12
C HIS A 188 24.00 -12.60 9.40
N THR A 189 25.09 -11.97 8.96
CA THR A 189 25.33 -10.54 9.22
C THR A 189 24.53 -9.63 8.31
N TYR A 190 24.31 -10.00 7.03
CA TYR A 190 23.82 -9.07 6.02
C TYR A 190 22.49 -9.46 5.38
N SER A 191 22.12 -10.75 5.37
CA SER A 191 20.87 -11.18 4.74
C SER A 191 19.64 -10.63 5.46
N PHE A 192 18.66 -10.18 4.72
CA PHE A 192 17.38 -9.72 5.26
C PHE A 192 16.49 -10.84 5.82
N HIS A 193 16.88 -12.10 5.66
CA HIS A 193 16.21 -13.24 6.28
C HIS A 193 16.49 -13.41 7.78
N PHE A 194 17.41 -12.63 8.35
CA PHE A 194 17.72 -12.64 9.78
C PHE A 194 17.33 -11.32 10.44
N ASP A 195 16.62 -11.42 11.56
CA ASP A 195 16.26 -10.26 12.36
C ASP A 195 17.46 -9.69 13.12
N ARG A 196 17.71 -8.42 12.92
CA ARG A 196 18.76 -7.65 13.62
C ARG A 196 18.16 -6.49 14.43
N GLY A 197 16.95 -6.68 14.96
CA GLY A 197 16.22 -5.67 15.73
C GLY A 197 15.34 -4.74 14.86
N GLU A 198 15.18 -5.07 13.58
CA GLU A 198 14.32 -4.30 12.64
C GLU A 198 13.23 -5.16 11.99
N GLY A 199 13.24 -6.47 12.27
CA GLY A 199 12.41 -7.49 11.63
C GLY A 199 13.15 -8.21 10.49
N LEU A 200 12.44 -9.02 9.70
CA LEU A 200 13.03 -9.92 8.71
C LEU A 200 12.06 -10.26 7.57
N ASP A 201 12.60 -10.84 6.50
CA ASP A 201 11.84 -11.57 5.50
C ASP A 201 11.66 -13.02 5.98
N ALA A 202 10.44 -13.39 6.39
CA ALA A 202 10.07 -14.69 6.90
C ALA A 202 8.78 -15.24 6.31
N TYR A 203 8.35 -14.68 5.18
CA TYR A 203 7.13 -15.07 4.49
C TYR A 203 7.44 -15.71 3.14
N ALA A 204 6.96 -16.92 2.92
CA ALA A 204 7.19 -17.63 1.67
C ALA A 204 6.04 -17.39 0.69
N VAL A 205 6.34 -16.91 -0.50
CA VAL A 205 5.33 -16.61 -1.53
C VAL A 205 5.22 -17.72 -2.57
N GLY A 206 6.32 -18.05 -3.25
CA GLY A 206 6.32 -19.05 -4.31
C GLY A 206 5.29 -18.75 -5.42
N PRO A 207 4.81 -19.77 -6.14
CA PRO A 207 3.81 -19.65 -7.19
C PRO A 207 2.39 -19.51 -6.62
N SER A 208 2.15 -18.50 -5.78
CA SER A 208 0.90 -18.25 -5.07
C SER A 208 0.48 -16.79 -5.12
N LEU A 209 -0.66 -16.46 -4.50
CA LEU A 209 -1.11 -15.08 -4.32
C LEU A 209 -0.27 -14.31 -3.27
N GLY A 210 0.56 -15.00 -2.48
CA GLY A 210 1.31 -14.37 -1.39
C GLY A 210 0.36 -13.69 -0.40
N CYS A 211 0.63 -12.42 -0.10
CA CYS A 211 -0.21 -11.59 0.77
C CYS A 211 -1.10 -10.67 -0.07
N GLY A 212 -2.19 -11.19 -0.64
CA GLY A 212 -3.24 -10.35 -1.19
C GLY A 212 -3.18 -10.03 -2.69
N ALA A 213 -2.37 -10.73 -3.49
CA ALA A 213 -2.47 -10.57 -4.93
C ALA A 213 -3.83 -11.05 -5.46
N PRO A 214 -4.38 -10.42 -6.52
CA PRO A 214 -5.58 -10.88 -7.19
C PRO A 214 -5.25 -11.91 -8.27
N ALA A 215 -6.27 -12.65 -8.70
CA ALA A 215 -6.23 -13.52 -9.86
C ALA A 215 -7.63 -13.59 -10.50
N LEU A 216 -7.69 -13.79 -11.81
CA LEU A 216 -8.94 -14.16 -12.47
C LEU A 216 -9.26 -15.62 -12.19
N VAL A 217 -10.55 -15.94 -12.05
CA VAL A 217 -11.02 -17.31 -11.87
C VAL A 217 -11.57 -17.81 -13.21
N CYS A 218 -10.94 -18.85 -13.78
CA CYS A 218 -11.34 -19.50 -15.01
C CYS A 218 -11.40 -21.02 -14.80
N ASP A 219 -12.54 -21.63 -15.08
CA ASP A 219 -12.75 -23.09 -14.93
C ASP A 219 -12.27 -23.62 -13.56
N SER A 220 -12.55 -22.90 -12.49
CA SER A 220 -12.15 -23.20 -11.11
C SER A 220 -10.65 -23.10 -10.81
N HIS A 221 -9.85 -22.56 -11.73
CA HIS A 221 -8.41 -22.32 -11.56
C HIS A 221 -8.12 -20.82 -11.41
N LEU A 222 -7.05 -20.48 -10.71
CA LEU A 222 -6.53 -19.12 -10.60
C LEU A 222 -5.62 -18.82 -11.79
N VAL A 223 -5.97 -17.81 -12.57
CA VAL A 223 -5.11 -17.28 -13.64
C VAL A 223 -4.40 -16.05 -13.09
N MET A 224 -3.15 -16.24 -12.71
CA MET A 224 -2.30 -15.20 -12.15
C MET A 224 -1.33 -14.70 -13.22
N PRO A 225 -1.16 -13.37 -13.40
CA PRO A 225 0.00 -12.87 -14.12
C PRO A 225 1.25 -13.17 -13.29
N TYR A 226 2.38 -13.35 -13.95
CA TYR A 226 3.62 -13.71 -13.26
C TYR A 226 4.19 -12.52 -12.48
N CYS A 227 5.17 -11.80 -13.01
CA CYS A 227 5.67 -10.56 -12.43
C CYS A 227 5.04 -9.36 -13.16
N TYR A 228 5.11 -8.18 -12.59
CA TYR A 228 4.71 -6.97 -13.29
C TYR A 228 5.60 -6.75 -14.55
N LYS A 229 5.04 -6.05 -15.53
CA LYS A 229 5.75 -5.64 -16.74
C LYS A 229 6.27 -4.22 -16.63
N ASP A 230 5.41 -3.31 -16.17
CA ASP A 230 5.70 -1.88 -16.02
C ASP A 230 5.22 -1.40 -14.65
N TYR A 231 5.92 -0.40 -14.07
CA TYR A 231 5.52 0.25 -12.83
C TYR A 231 5.65 1.77 -12.95
N GLU A 232 4.86 2.48 -12.14
CA GLU A 232 4.95 3.91 -11.97
C GLU A 232 4.70 4.27 -10.49
N ILE A 233 5.67 4.93 -9.85
CA ILE A 233 5.49 5.44 -8.48
C ILE A 233 4.72 6.76 -8.61
N LEU A 234 3.48 6.77 -8.09
CA LEU A 234 2.57 7.92 -8.18
C LEU A 234 2.72 8.85 -6.98
N ASP A 235 2.89 8.29 -5.77
CA ASP A 235 3.17 9.03 -4.54
C ASP A 235 4.32 8.37 -3.79
N ASN A 236 5.19 9.18 -3.17
CA ASN A 236 6.30 8.68 -2.37
C ASN A 236 6.53 9.55 -1.12
N GLY A 237 5.73 9.28 -0.09
CA GLY A 237 5.82 9.95 1.21
C GLY A 237 5.39 11.42 1.22
N PRO A 238 5.35 12.06 2.40
CA PRO A 238 5.72 11.51 3.72
C PRO A 238 4.66 10.60 4.37
N LEU A 239 3.39 10.63 3.93
CA LEU A 239 2.27 9.96 4.60
C LEU A 239 1.71 8.76 3.85
N ARG A 240 1.84 8.74 2.52
CA ARG A 240 1.35 7.69 1.62
C ARG A 240 2.40 7.36 0.56
N PHE A 241 2.59 6.09 0.32
CA PHE A 241 3.20 5.57 -0.89
C PHE A 241 2.11 5.05 -1.83
N THR A 242 2.24 5.30 -3.14
CA THR A 242 1.33 4.77 -4.17
C THR A 242 2.12 4.33 -5.39
N VAL A 243 1.83 3.13 -5.89
CA VAL A 243 2.42 2.58 -7.12
C VAL A 243 1.33 2.05 -8.04
N ARG A 244 1.47 2.30 -9.34
CA ARG A 244 0.73 1.64 -10.40
C ARG A 244 1.57 0.51 -10.97
N LEU A 245 0.98 -0.67 -11.10
CA LEU A 245 1.58 -1.84 -11.73
C LEU A 245 0.75 -2.25 -12.94
N THR A 246 1.42 -2.56 -14.05
CA THR A 246 0.82 -3.15 -15.24
C THR A 246 1.46 -4.52 -15.49
N PHE A 247 0.66 -5.54 -15.71
CA PHE A 247 1.13 -6.91 -15.87
C PHE A 247 1.18 -7.33 -17.35
N PRO A 248 1.97 -8.36 -17.69
CA PRO A 248 1.95 -8.94 -19.03
C PRO A 248 0.55 -9.46 -19.38
N ALA A 249 0.21 -9.40 -20.65
CA ALA A 249 -1.04 -9.98 -21.16
C ALA A 249 -1.07 -11.50 -20.97
N VAL A 250 -2.18 -12.02 -20.45
CA VAL A 250 -2.43 -13.45 -20.26
C VAL A 250 -3.70 -13.88 -21.03
N ALA A 251 -3.77 -15.17 -21.36
CA ALA A 251 -4.99 -15.75 -21.93
C ALA A 251 -5.95 -16.17 -20.82
N VAL A 252 -7.23 -15.80 -20.93
CA VAL A 252 -8.29 -16.14 -19.97
C VAL A 252 -9.50 -16.67 -20.75
N GLY A 253 -9.71 -17.97 -20.74
CA GLY A 253 -10.73 -18.62 -21.54
C GLY A 253 -10.56 -18.32 -23.03
N ARG A 254 -11.51 -17.59 -23.64
CA ARG A 254 -11.44 -17.18 -25.06
C ARG A 254 -10.65 -15.89 -25.30
N ASP A 255 -10.46 -15.08 -24.29
CA ASP A 255 -9.77 -13.79 -24.38
C ASP A 255 -8.25 -14.04 -24.38
N LYS A 256 -7.55 -13.60 -25.44
CA LYS A 256 -6.15 -13.96 -25.70
C LYS A 256 -5.14 -13.00 -25.09
N ALA A 257 -5.58 -11.81 -24.70
CA ALA A 257 -4.69 -10.73 -24.27
C ALA A 257 -5.36 -9.88 -23.16
N VAL A 258 -5.55 -10.48 -22.00
CA VAL A 258 -6.10 -9.79 -20.83
C VAL A 258 -4.94 -9.17 -20.07
N VAL A 259 -4.99 -7.86 -19.85
CA VAL A 259 -3.98 -7.10 -19.12
C VAL A 259 -4.55 -6.68 -17.77
N GLU A 260 -3.82 -7.00 -16.72
CA GLU A 260 -4.15 -6.61 -15.35
C GLU A 260 -3.44 -5.31 -14.97
N HIS A 261 -4.15 -4.43 -14.28
CA HIS A 261 -3.63 -3.20 -13.71
C HIS A 261 -3.98 -3.11 -12.23
N ARG A 262 -3.02 -2.64 -11.43
CA ARG A 262 -3.21 -2.38 -9.99
C ARG A 262 -2.71 -0.99 -9.64
N ILE A 263 -3.46 -0.25 -8.83
CA ILE A 263 -2.94 0.88 -8.06
C ILE A 263 -2.94 0.45 -6.59
N ILE A 264 -1.77 0.40 -5.99
CA ILE A 264 -1.57 0.00 -4.60
C ILE A 264 -1.12 1.20 -3.79
N SER A 265 -1.82 1.51 -2.70
CA SER A 265 -1.48 2.60 -1.79
C SER A 265 -1.32 2.08 -0.36
N LEU A 266 -0.28 2.54 0.34
CA LEU A 266 -0.03 2.24 1.75
C LEU A 266 0.11 3.54 2.54
N ASP A 267 -0.74 3.70 3.54
CA ASP A 267 -0.82 4.88 4.41
C ASP A 267 -0.01 4.72 5.69
N LYS A 268 0.53 5.82 6.20
CA LYS A 268 1.05 5.90 7.57
C LYS A 268 0.05 5.30 8.56
N GLY A 269 0.53 4.45 9.46
CA GLY A 269 -0.24 3.85 10.54
C GLY A 269 -1.16 2.70 10.12
N SER A 270 -1.27 2.37 8.82
CA SER A 270 -2.08 1.26 8.33
C SER A 270 -1.29 -0.04 8.27
N ASN A 271 -1.93 -1.16 8.60
CA ASN A 271 -1.44 -2.49 8.26
C ASN A 271 -1.93 -2.94 6.88
N PHE A 272 -2.89 -2.21 6.29
CA PHE A 272 -3.54 -2.62 5.05
C PHE A 272 -3.23 -1.66 3.91
N ASN A 273 -2.87 -2.23 2.76
CA ASN A 273 -2.79 -1.55 1.49
C ASN A 273 -4.19 -1.47 0.88
N ARG A 274 -4.53 -0.36 0.24
CA ARG A 274 -5.65 -0.26 -0.68
C ARG A 274 -5.19 -0.72 -2.06
N CYS A 275 -5.87 -1.67 -2.65
CA CYS A 275 -5.64 -2.11 -4.03
C CYS A 275 -6.85 -1.76 -4.89
N GLU A 276 -6.63 -0.99 -5.93
CA GLU A 276 -7.59 -0.73 -6.99
C GLU A 276 -7.17 -1.51 -8.23
N LEU A 277 -8.04 -2.39 -8.68
CA LEU A 277 -7.77 -3.41 -9.69
C LEU A 277 -8.73 -3.24 -10.87
N TRP A 278 -8.21 -3.32 -12.09
CA TRP A 278 -9.02 -3.46 -13.30
C TRP A 278 -8.29 -4.30 -14.35
N TYR A 279 -9.08 -4.76 -15.34
CA TYR A 279 -8.57 -5.57 -16.43
C TYR A 279 -9.00 -4.98 -17.77
N ASP A 280 -8.05 -4.91 -18.71
CA ASP A 280 -8.32 -4.64 -20.12
C ASP A 280 -8.40 -5.95 -20.89
N GLY A 281 -9.21 -5.99 -21.97
CA GLY A 281 -9.29 -7.14 -22.87
C GLY A 281 -10.24 -8.26 -22.43
N LEU A 282 -10.97 -8.12 -21.33
CA LEU A 282 -12.03 -9.04 -20.94
C LEU A 282 -13.31 -8.77 -21.75
N SER A 283 -13.83 -9.80 -22.42
CA SER A 283 -15.05 -9.71 -23.24
C SER A 283 -16.33 -10.05 -22.47
N ARG A 284 -16.24 -10.62 -21.26
CA ARG A 284 -17.36 -11.11 -20.45
C ARG A 284 -17.18 -10.82 -18.98
N GLU A 285 -18.29 -10.93 -18.26
CA GLU A 285 -18.26 -11.04 -16.80
C GLU A 285 -17.50 -12.31 -16.38
N THR A 286 -16.71 -12.19 -15.35
CA THR A 286 -15.90 -13.26 -14.76
C THR A 286 -15.84 -13.09 -13.25
N ASN A 287 -15.10 -13.94 -12.56
CA ASN A 287 -14.83 -13.78 -11.15
C ASN A 287 -13.36 -13.38 -10.93
N VAL A 288 -13.15 -12.51 -9.97
CA VAL A 288 -11.84 -12.16 -9.44
C VAL A 288 -11.72 -12.74 -8.04
N ALA A 289 -10.65 -13.46 -7.78
CA ALA A 289 -10.23 -13.87 -6.46
C ALA A 289 -9.15 -12.91 -5.96
N ALA A 290 -9.17 -12.57 -4.68
CA ALA A 290 -8.02 -12.01 -3.99
C ALA A 290 -7.85 -12.76 -2.65
N GLY A 291 -6.61 -13.04 -2.26
CA GLY A 291 -6.40 -13.93 -1.13
C GLY A 291 -4.96 -14.04 -0.68
N VAL A 292 -4.71 -15.00 0.18
CA VAL A 292 -3.41 -15.23 0.81
C VAL A 292 -2.96 -16.68 0.62
N VAL A 293 -1.65 -16.90 0.54
CA VAL A 293 -1.09 -18.26 0.53
C VAL A 293 -1.27 -18.93 1.88
N VAL A 294 -1.51 -20.23 1.86
CA VAL A 294 -1.68 -21.07 3.06
C VAL A 294 -0.65 -22.18 3.02
N HIS A 295 0.24 -22.23 4.01
CA HIS A 295 1.25 -23.28 4.16
C HIS A 295 0.82 -24.39 5.11
N LYS A 296 -0.07 -24.08 6.06
CA LYS A 296 -0.64 -25.07 6.98
C LYS A 296 -2.10 -24.75 7.20
N ALA A 297 -2.98 -25.57 6.66
CA ALA A 297 -4.41 -25.42 6.86
C ALA A 297 -4.83 -26.03 8.19
N ASP A 298 -5.17 -25.22 9.17
CA ASP A 298 -5.90 -25.58 10.36
C ASP A 298 -7.05 -24.59 10.61
N THR A 299 -8.04 -25.00 11.36
CA THR A 299 -9.24 -24.18 11.60
C THR A 299 -9.00 -23.02 12.56
N GLU A 300 -7.89 -23.03 13.31
CA GLU A 300 -7.57 -21.99 14.29
C GLU A 300 -6.79 -20.82 13.68
N SER A 301 -6.04 -21.10 12.60
CA SER A 301 -5.19 -20.11 11.92
C SER A 301 -5.82 -19.49 10.68
N LEU A 302 -7.01 -19.92 10.26
CA LEU A 302 -7.68 -19.46 9.03
C LEU A 302 -9.10 -18.96 9.31
N VAL A 303 -9.42 -17.75 8.84
CA VAL A 303 -10.77 -17.19 8.83
C VAL A 303 -11.23 -16.98 7.40
N LEU A 304 -12.37 -17.58 7.04
CA LEU A 304 -13.11 -17.36 5.79
C LEU A 304 -14.47 -16.77 6.15
N ALA A 305 -14.64 -15.47 5.96
CA ALA A 305 -15.86 -14.74 6.29
C ALA A 305 -16.36 -13.94 5.08
N ALA A 306 -17.58 -13.41 5.14
CA ALA A 306 -18.24 -12.74 4.02
C ALA A 306 -17.54 -11.45 3.53
N ASP A 307 -16.65 -10.90 4.32
CA ASP A 307 -15.99 -9.62 4.04
C ASP A 307 -14.46 -9.64 4.28
N LYS A 308 -13.92 -10.80 4.65
CA LYS A 308 -12.48 -10.96 4.92
C LYS A 308 -12.02 -12.40 4.82
N VAL A 309 -10.76 -12.54 4.44
CA VAL A 309 -9.98 -13.77 4.57
C VAL A 309 -8.73 -13.42 5.35
N LEU A 310 -8.51 -14.10 6.50
CA LEU A 310 -7.36 -13.84 7.37
C LEU A 310 -6.66 -15.16 7.66
N TYR A 311 -5.32 -15.12 7.73
CA TYR A 311 -4.51 -16.28 8.02
C TYR A 311 -3.34 -15.91 8.94
N ALA A 312 -3.00 -16.81 9.86
CA ALA A 312 -1.81 -16.74 10.68
C ALA A 312 -0.79 -17.74 10.16
N ASP A 313 0.14 -17.25 9.37
CA ASP A 313 1.18 -18.07 8.75
C ASP A 313 2.30 -18.37 9.76
N PRO A 314 2.66 -19.64 10.02
CA PRO A 314 3.78 -19.96 10.88
C PRO A 314 5.10 -19.56 10.20
N THR A 315 5.97 -18.87 10.90
CA THR A 315 7.33 -18.66 10.39
C THR A 315 8.16 -19.91 10.60
N ASP A 316 8.93 -20.32 9.59
CA ASP A 316 9.84 -21.47 9.61
C ASP A 316 11.29 -21.07 9.93
N ARG A 317 11.54 -19.81 10.23
CA ARG A 317 12.88 -19.29 10.52
C ARG A 317 13.39 -19.78 11.87
N PRO A 318 14.56 -20.46 11.93
CA PRO A 318 15.06 -21.08 13.16
C PRO A 318 15.26 -20.11 14.33
N ASP A 319 15.59 -18.86 14.06
CA ASP A 319 15.78 -17.79 15.08
C ASP A 319 14.47 -17.16 15.52
N LYS A 320 13.33 -17.49 14.90
CA LYS A 320 12.00 -16.95 15.16
C LYS A 320 10.93 -18.03 15.32
N LEU A 321 11.31 -19.23 15.71
CA LEU A 321 10.36 -20.31 15.97
C LEU A 321 9.27 -19.85 16.97
N GLY A 322 8.01 -20.16 16.62
CA GLY A 322 6.84 -19.77 17.40
C GLY A 322 6.30 -18.36 17.12
N THR A 323 6.93 -17.57 16.23
CA THR A 323 6.34 -16.35 15.72
C THR A 323 5.46 -16.61 14.50
N GLN A 324 4.55 -15.69 14.19
CA GLN A 324 3.60 -15.79 13.08
C GLN A 324 3.60 -14.51 12.26
N VAL A 325 3.49 -14.64 10.95
CA VAL A 325 3.14 -13.54 10.04
C VAL A 325 1.63 -13.60 9.83
N PHE A 326 0.94 -12.58 10.29
CA PHE A 326 -0.50 -12.43 10.04
C PHE A 326 -0.70 -11.77 8.69
N VAL A 327 -1.55 -12.37 7.86
CA VAL A 327 -1.89 -11.84 6.54
C VAL A 327 -3.40 -11.84 6.34
N GLY A 328 -3.88 -11.04 5.39
CA GLY A 328 -5.30 -11.03 5.09
C GLY A 328 -5.71 -10.13 3.95
N VAL A 329 -6.91 -10.39 3.44
CA VAL A 329 -7.61 -9.55 2.48
C VAL A 329 -8.96 -9.15 3.02
N LEU A 330 -9.39 -7.90 2.74
CA LEU A 330 -10.63 -7.32 3.20
C LEU A 330 -11.42 -6.79 2.01
N PHE A 331 -12.72 -7.02 2.04
CA PHE A 331 -13.67 -6.57 1.04
C PHE A 331 -14.75 -5.72 1.73
N PRO A 332 -14.65 -4.39 1.74
CA PRO A 332 -15.59 -3.54 2.46
C PRO A 332 -17.05 -3.74 2.07
N ASP A 333 -17.29 -4.04 0.79
CA ASP A 333 -18.61 -4.32 0.23
C ASP A 333 -19.00 -5.82 0.28
N GLY A 334 -18.14 -6.65 0.89
CA GLY A 334 -18.29 -8.10 0.89
C GLY A 334 -17.82 -8.77 -0.40
N HIS A 335 -17.92 -10.09 -0.42
CA HIS A 335 -17.63 -10.93 -1.59
C HIS A 335 -18.68 -12.04 -1.71
N ALA A 336 -18.73 -12.70 -2.90
CA ALA A 336 -19.77 -13.69 -3.19
C ALA A 336 -19.46 -15.06 -2.55
N ASP A 337 -18.20 -15.44 -2.45
CA ASP A 337 -17.75 -16.74 -1.96
C ASP A 337 -16.36 -16.62 -1.33
N SER A 338 -16.07 -17.47 -0.33
CA SER A 338 -14.72 -17.60 0.23
C SER A 338 -14.37 -19.08 0.44
N ARG A 339 -13.17 -19.44 0.04
CA ARG A 339 -12.71 -20.84 0.13
C ARG A 339 -11.19 -20.95 0.05
N LEU A 340 -10.69 -22.10 0.47
CA LEU A 340 -9.33 -22.55 0.18
C LEU A 340 -9.33 -23.21 -1.21
N MET A 341 -8.57 -22.64 -2.13
CA MET A 341 -8.30 -23.23 -3.44
C MET A 341 -6.95 -23.96 -3.37
N PRO A 342 -6.94 -25.30 -3.60
CA PRO A 342 -5.70 -26.10 -3.50
C PRO A 342 -4.60 -25.61 -4.42
N SER A 343 -3.34 -25.76 -4.00
CA SER A 343 -2.19 -25.51 -4.85
C SER A 343 -2.09 -26.57 -5.96
N GLU A 344 -1.83 -26.12 -7.18
CA GLU A 344 -1.55 -27.00 -8.32
C GLU A 344 -0.05 -27.36 -8.42
N GLU A 345 0.79 -26.67 -7.68
CA GLU A 345 2.26 -26.77 -7.76
C GLU A 345 2.85 -27.77 -6.77
N GLY A 346 2.11 -28.14 -5.73
CA GLY A 346 2.61 -29.00 -4.66
C GLY A 346 3.65 -28.31 -3.75
N GLY A 347 4.44 -29.09 -3.02
CA GLY A 347 5.43 -28.58 -2.05
C GLY A 347 4.77 -28.16 -0.73
N ASP A 348 5.30 -27.10 -0.09
CA ASP A 348 4.85 -26.62 1.21
C ASP A 348 3.59 -25.73 1.12
N ILE A 349 3.15 -25.40 -0.10
CA ILE A 349 1.94 -24.59 -0.33
C ILE A 349 0.73 -25.51 -0.38
N VAL A 350 -0.14 -25.41 0.62
CA VAL A 350 -1.43 -26.12 0.67
C VAL A 350 -2.40 -25.54 -0.36
N GLY A 351 -2.43 -24.22 -0.49
CA GLY A 351 -3.32 -23.52 -1.43
C GLY A 351 -3.35 -22.02 -1.21
N ASN A 352 -4.37 -21.38 -1.80
CA ASN A 352 -4.68 -19.98 -1.59
C ASN A 352 -6.07 -19.86 -0.95
N ALA A 353 -6.14 -19.22 0.21
CA ALA A 353 -7.40 -18.84 0.82
C ALA A 353 -7.88 -17.52 0.20
N VAL A 354 -9.04 -17.54 -0.44
CA VAL A 354 -9.52 -16.45 -1.30
C VAL A 354 -10.92 -15.99 -0.96
N GLY A 355 -11.18 -14.68 -1.12
CA GLY A 355 -12.51 -14.14 -1.34
C GLY A 355 -12.72 -13.95 -2.84
N ILE A 356 -13.90 -14.30 -3.36
CA ILE A 356 -14.23 -14.26 -4.78
C ILE A 356 -15.34 -13.25 -5.02
N VAL A 357 -15.10 -12.31 -5.94
CA VAL A 357 -16.01 -11.23 -6.30
C VAL A 357 -16.39 -11.34 -7.77
N PRO A 358 -17.69 -11.26 -8.12
CA PRO A 358 -18.10 -11.11 -9.51
C PRO A 358 -17.54 -9.83 -10.12
N TYR A 359 -16.89 -9.95 -11.25
CA TYR A 359 -16.22 -8.84 -11.94
C TYR A 359 -16.79 -8.62 -13.34
N LYS A 360 -17.07 -7.36 -13.62
CA LYS A 360 -17.53 -6.89 -14.92
C LYS A 360 -16.45 -6.05 -15.58
N SER A 361 -16.16 -6.32 -16.86
CA SER A 361 -15.19 -5.57 -17.65
C SER A 361 -15.46 -4.06 -17.59
N GLY A 362 -14.39 -3.29 -17.46
CA GLY A 362 -14.43 -1.83 -17.34
C GLY A 362 -14.78 -1.31 -15.94
N ARG A 363 -15.01 -2.18 -14.96
CA ARG A 363 -15.20 -1.81 -13.55
C ARG A 363 -13.85 -1.80 -12.82
N HIS A 364 -13.66 -0.84 -11.91
CA HIS A 364 -12.57 -0.89 -10.93
C HIS A 364 -13.07 -1.59 -9.67
N LEU A 365 -12.35 -2.62 -9.24
CA LEU A 365 -12.58 -3.33 -7.98
C LEU A 365 -11.62 -2.79 -6.94
N VAL A 366 -12.15 -2.39 -5.78
CA VAL A 366 -11.33 -2.00 -4.63
C VAL A 366 -11.43 -3.04 -3.54
N TYR A 367 -10.29 -3.54 -3.09
CA TYR A 367 -10.15 -4.38 -1.93
C TYR A 367 -8.89 -3.97 -1.14
N TYR A 368 -8.70 -4.54 0.03
CA TYR A 368 -7.55 -4.24 0.87
C TYR A 368 -6.79 -5.52 1.20
N PHE A 369 -5.47 -5.44 1.27
CA PHE A 369 -4.65 -6.55 1.74
C PHE A 369 -3.62 -6.04 2.74
N GLY A 370 -3.24 -6.89 3.69
CA GLY A 370 -2.35 -6.42 4.73
C GLY A 370 -1.69 -7.51 5.53
N SER A 371 -0.75 -7.07 6.36
CA SER A 371 0.03 -7.95 7.21
C SER A 371 0.39 -7.32 8.55
N ALA A 372 0.72 -8.19 9.50
CA ALA A 372 1.36 -7.85 10.76
C ALA A 372 2.27 -9.01 11.19
N TRP A 373 3.11 -8.77 12.20
CA TRP A 373 4.00 -9.78 12.72
C TRP A 373 3.85 -9.92 14.24
N SER A 374 3.75 -11.16 14.75
CA SER A 374 3.61 -11.43 16.18
C SER A 374 4.84 -10.97 17.00
N GLY A 375 5.95 -10.70 16.34
CA GLY A 375 7.16 -10.09 16.93
C GLY A 375 7.07 -8.58 17.16
N TYR A 376 5.99 -7.91 16.78
CA TYR A 376 5.87 -6.44 16.87
C TYR A 376 4.58 -5.99 17.59
N ASP A 377 3.70 -5.27 16.91
CA ASP A 377 2.55 -4.55 17.48
C ASP A 377 1.23 -5.32 17.46
N VAL A 378 1.21 -6.49 16.82
CA VAL A 378 0.09 -7.44 16.82
C VAL A 378 0.62 -8.78 17.30
N ARG A 379 0.25 -9.20 18.50
CA ARG A 379 0.87 -10.34 19.17
C ARG A 379 0.16 -11.67 18.91
N THR A 380 -1.14 -11.62 18.66
CA THR A 380 -1.98 -12.80 18.52
C THR A 380 -2.88 -12.71 17.29
N PHE A 381 -3.35 -13.87 16.81
CA PHE A 381 -4.30 -13.92 15.72
C PHE A 381 -5.63 -13.22 16.07
N ALA A 382 -6.06 -13.28 17.33
CA ALA A 382 -7.24 -12.56 17.79
C ALA A 382 -7.07 -11.03 17.68
N GLU A 383 -5.89 -10.50 18.01
CA GLU A 383 -5.59 -9.08 17.81
C GLU A 383 -5.56 -8.70 16.33
N TRP A 384 -5.07 -9.60 15.46
CA TRP A 384 -5.13 -9.40 14.01
C TRP A 384 -6.56 -9.32 13.49
N GLN A 385 -7.42 -10.26 13.94
CA GLN A 385 -8.85 -10.24 13.60
C GLN A 385 -9.52 -8.93 14.06
N ALA A 386 -9.24 -8.48 15.27
CA ALA A 386 -9.74 -7.20 15.78
C ALA A 386 -9.23 -6.00 14.97
N ARG A 387 -7.96 -6.02 14.54
CA ARG A 387 -7.37 -4.98 13.68
C ARG A 387 -8.05 -4.94 12.31
N ALA A 388 -8.31 -6.08 11.72
CA ALA A 388 -9.03 -6.20 10.44
C ALA A 388 -10.48 -5.68 10.57
N GLU A 389 -11.17 -6.02 11.65
CA GLU A 389 -12.53 -5.54 11.91
C GLU A 389 -12.58 -4.02 12.10
N SER A 390 -11.69 -3.46 12.91
CA SER A 390 -11.60 -2.00 13.10
C SER A 390 -11.31 -1.28 11.79
N HIS A 391 -10.48 -1.86 10.92
CA HIS A 391 -10.21 -1.30 9.60
C HIS A 391 -11.46 -1.33 8.70
N LEU A 392 -12.20 -2.44 8.65
CA LEU A 392 -13.46 -2.54 7.90
C LEU A 392 -14.51 -1.55 8.41
N VAL A 393 -14.65 -1.39 9.72
CA VAL A 393 -15.52 -0.37 10.32
C VAL A 393 -15.11 1.03 9.85
N SER A 394 -13.79 1.31 9.81
CA SER A 394 -13.27 2.60 9.35
C SER A 394 -13.58 2.88 7.89
N LEU A 395 -13.56 1.87 7.04
CA LEU A 395 -13.89 1.98 5.61
C LEU A 395 -15.39 2.19 5.36
N ARG A 396 -16.22 1.49 6.13
CA ARG A 396 -17.70 1.58 6.03
C ARG A 396 -18.27 2.84 6.66
N HIS A 397 -17.57 3.40 7.62
CA HIS A 397 -17.95 4.61 8.36
C HIS A 397 -16.79 5.63 8.32
N PRO A 398 -16.47 6.21 7.14
CA PRO A 398 -15.40 7.19 7.05
C PRO A 398 -15.66 8.39 7.95
N PHE A 399 -14.62 9.14 8.30
CA PHE A 399 -14.80 10.42 8.96
C PHE A 399 -15.68 11.35 8.14
N GLU A 400 -16.63 12.02 8.79
CA GLU A 400 -17.36 13.13 8.17
C GLU A 400 -16.48 14.38 8.15
N ILE A 401 -16.20 14.89 6.96
CA ILE A 401 -15.32 16.04 6.75
C ILE A 401 -16.17 17.24 6.28
N THR A 402 -16.00 18.38 6.95
CA THR A 402 -16.67 19.64 6.59
C THR A 402 -15.64 20.74 6.46
N ILE A 403 -15.66 21.48 5.35
CA ILE A 403 -14.84 22.66 5.07
C ILE A 403 -15.71 23.91 5.36
N LYS A 404 -15.20 24.84 6.20
CA LYS A 404 -15.91 26.06 6.63
C LYS A 404 -15.07 27.30 6.41
#